data_a6306a6cde1215d869e3b439b2a1ffbb
#
_entry.id   a6306a6cde1215d869e3b439b2a1ffbb
#
_cell.length_a   1.000
_cell.length_b   1.000
_cell.length_c   1.000
_cell.angle_alpha   90.00
_cell.angle_beta   90.00
_cell.angle_gamma   90.00
#
_symmetry.space_group_name_H-M   'P 1'
#
loop_
_entity.id
_entity.type
_entity.pdbx_description
1 polymer ?
#
loop_
_entity_poly.entity_id
_entity_poly.type
_entity_poly.pdbx_seq_one_letter_code
_entity_poly.pdbx_strand_id
1 'polypeptide(L)'
;MAENRGNLTSYRPDIKVMDCTLRDGGLVNNFEFTDEFVKDLYEANVAAGVDYMEFGYKADKDIFDEKEFGKWKFCKEEDIRAIVGENDTPLKISVMADVGRTNMKRDIPPKSESVVDMVRVATYINTIPAAIEMANYCSDMGYEVTVNIMAISTAGENELDLALELLASQSKAQYIYLVDSYGSLYPEQVRRLADKYIKIAEKYGKSVGIHAHNNQQLAFANTIEACLMQQ
;
A
#
# COMPACT_ATOMS: atom_id res chain seq x y z
N MET A 1 15.69 -21.22 12.16
CA MET A 1 15.22 -22.16 13.20
C MET A 1 13.76 -22.48 12.97
N ALA A 2 13.49 -23.53 12.18
CA ALA A 2 12.15 -24.06 11.96
C ALA A 2 11.91 -25.19 12.97
N GLU A 3 11.80 -24.86 14.24
CA GLU A 3 11.72 -25.86 15.28
C GLU A 3 10.35 -25.88 15.93
N ASN A 4 9.76 -27.08 15.90
CA ASN A 4 8.65 -27.54 16.75
C ASN A 4 7.38 -26.70 16.77
N ARG A 5 6.85 -26.33 15.61
CA ARG A 5 5.47 -25.85 15.54
C ARG A 5 4.56 -27.07 15.54
N GLY A 6 3.72 -27.18 16.56
CA GLY A 6 2.73 -28.26 16.63
C GLY A 6 1.80 -28.21 15.40
N ASN A 7 1.19 -29.39 15.08
CA ASN A 7 0.31 -29.54 13.92
C ASN A 7 -1.01 -28.72 14.00
N LEU A 8 -1.24 -28.02 15.09
CA LEU A 8 -2.45 -27.20 15.31
C LEU A 8 -2.27 -25.73 14.94
N THR A 9 -1.04 -25.30 14.58
CA THR A 9 -0.77 -23.93 14.16
C THR A 9 -0.29 -23.89 12.72
N SER A 10 -0.88 -23.02 11.90
CA SER A 10 -0.40 -22.75 10.55
C SER A 10 0.64 -21.64 10.57
N TYR A 11 1.69 -21.81 9.76
CA TYR A 11 2.67 -20.76 9.49
C TYR A 11 2.56 -20.33 8.03
N ARG A 12 2.34 -19.03 7.81
CA ARG A 12 2.11 -18.42 6.51
C ARG A 12 3.23 -17.42 6.18
N PRO A 13 4.42 -17.93 5.77
CA PRO A 13 5.56 -17.06 5.42
C PRO A 13 5.36 -16.29 4.11
N ASP A 14 4.36 -16.67 3.34
CA ASP A 14 3.91 -16.03 2.11
C ASP A 14 3.19 -14.70 2.37
N ILE A 15 2.58 -14.52 3.56
CA ILE A 15 1.91 -13.28 3.94
C ILE A 15 2.95 -12.22 4.28
N LYS A 16 2.85 -11.06 3.63
CA LYS A 16 3.69 -9.90 3.86
C LYS A 16 2.95 -8.86 4.69
N VAL A 17 3.68 -8.24 5.63
CA VAL A 17 3.16 -7.23 6.53
C VAL A 17 3.74 -5.87 6.17
N MET A 18 2.87 -4.87 6.04
CA MET A 18 3.24 -3.48 5.80
C MET A 18 2.79 -2.60 6.96
N ASP A 19 3.73 -1.85 7.53
CA ASP A 19 3.41 -0.76 8.46
C ASP A 19 3.03 0.50 7.66
N CYS A 20 1.86 1.08 7.97
CA CYS A 20 1.36 2.30 7.37
C CYS A 20 1.20 3.44 8.39
N THR A 21 1.84 3.35 9.55
CA THR A 21 1.67 4.29 10.67
C THR A 21 1.91 5.73 10.24
N LEU A 22 2.99 6.01 9.51
CA LEU A 22 3.29 7.37 9.06
C LEU A 22 2.32 7.85 7.99
N ARG A 23 2.04 7.01 6.99
CA ARG A 23 1.19 7.42 5.88
C ARG A 23 -0.26 7.65 6.31
N ASP A 24 -0.86 6.72 7.06
CA ASP A 24 -2.23 6.86 7.55
C ASP A 24 -2.35 7.84 8.72
N GLY A 25 -1.46 7.74 9.70
CA GLY A 25 -1.44 8.66 10.84
C GLY A 25 -1.20 10.11 10.42
N GLY A 26 -0.45 10.32 9.35
CA GLY A 26 -0.22 11.65 8.78
C GLY A 26 -1.48 12.38 8.34
N LEU A 27 -2.56 11.66 8.01
CA LEU A 27 -3.85 12.26 7.69
C LEU A 27 -4.52 12.95 8.90
N VAL A 28 -4.10 12.61 10.12
CA VAL A 28 -4.66 13.18 11.36
C VAL A 28 -3.86 14.40 11.84
N ASN A 29 -2.55 14.46 11.55
CA ASN A 29 -1.63 15.49 12.05
C ASN A 29 -0.91 16.27 10.94
N ASN A 30 -1.46 16.30 9.73
CA ASN A 30 -0.86 16.94 8.56
C ASN A 30 0.57 16.46 8.26
N PHE A 31 0.91 15.20 8.56
CA PHE A 31 2.24 14.61 8.36
C PHE A 31 3.36 15.26 9.19
N GLU A 32 3.00 15.90 10.30
CA GLU A 32 3.93 16.51 11.25
C GLU A 32 4.44 15.43 12.21
N PHE A 33 5.52 14.77 11.81
CA PHE A 33 6.28 13.81 12.62
C PHE A 33 7.72 14.28 12.76
N THR A 34 8.29 14.13 13.96
CA THR A 34 9.71 14.40 14.17
C THR A 34 10.57 13.31 13.55
N ASP A 35 11.79 13.67 13.14
CA ASP A 35 12.75 12.70 12.59
C ASP A 35 13.09 11.60 13.58
N GLU A 36 13.18 11.94 14.86
CA GLU A 36 13.39 11.00 15.95
C GLU A 36 12.28 9.93 15.98
N PHE A 37 11.01 10.36 15.99
CA PHE A 37 9.88 9.42 15.95
C PHE A 37 9.91 8.52 14.73
N VAL A 38 10.18 9.07 13.55
CA VAL A 38 10.20 8.30 12.29
C VAL A 38 11.35 7.30 12.30
N LYS A 39 12.51 7.68 12.84
CA LYS A 39 13.67 6.80 12.99
C LYS A 39 13.39 5.67 13.97
N ASP A 40 12.83 5.97 15.13
CA ASP A 40 12.47 4.97 16.15
C ASP A 40 11.46 3.95 15.58
N LEU A 41 10.46 4.44 14.82
CA LEU A 41 9.49 3.58 14.15
C LEU A 41 10.14 2.69 13.08
N TYR A 42 11.07 3.24 12.29
CA TYR A 42 11.82 2.47 11.30
C TYR A 42 12.64 1.36 11.97
N GLU A 43 13.40 1.70 13.02
CA GLU A 43 14.21 0.73 13.77
C GLU A 43 13.33 -0.35 14.44
N ALA A 44 12.18 0.02 14.97
CA ALA A 44 11.20 -0.92 15.55
C ALA A 44 10.65 -1.89 14.49
N ASN A 45 10.31 -1.40 13.30
CA ASN A 45 9.84 -2.23 12.19
C ASN A 45 10.92 -3.21 11.70
N VAL A 46 12.18 -2.75 11.61
CA VAL A 46 13.33 -3.63 11.28
C VAL A 46 13.47 -4.72 12.33
N ALA A 47 13.46 -4.36 13.62
CA ALA A 47 13.59 -5.31 14.74
C ALA A 47 12.44 -6.31 14.82
N ALA A 48 11.22 -5.88 14.47
CA ALA A 48 10.03 -6.73 14.44
C ALA A 48 9.96 -7.65 13.21
N GLY A 49 10.80 -7.44 12.19
CA GLY A 49 10.78 -8.21 10.95
C GLY A 49 9.57 -7.90 10.05
N VAL A 50 9.09 -6.67 10.09
CA VAL A 50 8.06 -6.17 9.16
C VAL A 50 8.64 -6.14 7.75
N ASP A 51 7.85 -6.50 6.74
CA ASP A 51 8.34 -6.60 5.36
C ASP A 51 8.43 -5.24 4.67
N TYR A 52 7.48 -4.32 4.93
CA TYR A 52 7.40 -3.00 4.30
C TYR A 52 7.04 -1.92 5.33
N MET A 53 7.58 -0.71 5.13
CA MET A 53 7.17 0.50 5.85
C MET A 53 6.78 1.59 4.85
N GLU A 54 5.56 2.12 4.97
CA GLU A 54 5.05 3.19 4.13
C GLU A 54 5.26 4.55 4.79
N PHE A 55 6.20 5.34 4.26
CA PHE A 55 6.62 6.62 4.85
C PHE A 55 5.59 7.73 4.68
N GLY A 56 4.88 7.77 3.57
CA GLY A 56 3.91 8.82 3.31
C GLY A 56 3.54 8.90 1.83
N TYR A 57 3.35 10.11 1.34
CA TYR A 57 2.91 10.36 -0.03
C TYR A 57 4.00 10.98 -0.91
N LYS A 58 3.91 10.77 -2.22
CA LYS A 58 4.54 11.60 -3.26
C LYS A 58 3.54 12.66 -3.73
N ALA A 59 3.11 13.55 -2.82
CA ALA A 59 2.10 14.54 -3.12
C ALA A 59 2.66 15.67 -4.02
N ASP A 60 1.82 16.12 -4.96
CA ASP A 60 2.16 17.22 -5.87
C ASP A 60 2.19 18.56 -5.10
N LYS A 61 3.35 19.20 -5.04
CA LYS A 61 3.56 20.51 -4.38
C LYS A 61 2.82 21.65 -5.07
N ASP A 62 2.33 21.47 -6.29
CA ASP A 62 1.50 22.45 -6.97
C ASP A 62 0.03 22.38 -6.51
N ILE A 63 -0.34 21.29 -5.80
CA ILE A 63 -1.67 21.07 -5.21
C ILE A 63 -1.64 21.24 -3.69
N PHE A 64 -0.57 20.81 -3.03
CA PHE A 64 -0.41 20.84 -1.57
C PHE A 64 0.72 21.80 -1.17
N ASP A 65 0.41 22.74 -0.28
CA ASP A 65 1.42 23.71 0.20
C ASP A 65 2.34 23.05 1.23
N GLU A 66 3.65 23.07 0.98
CA GLU A 66 4.69 22.58 1.91
C GLU A 66 4.71 23.31 3.27
N LYS A 67 4.01 24.45 3.40
CA LYS A 67 3.85 25.15 4.68
C LYS A 67 2.69 24.64 5.53
N GLU A 68 1.75 23.92 4.92
CA GLU A 68 0.58 23.35 5.60
C GLU A 68 0.76 21.90 6.00
N PHE A 69 1.74 21.23 5.40
CA PHE A 69 1.99 19.80 5.60
C PHE A 69 3.44 19.51 5.91
N GLY A 70 3.66 18.56 6.82
CA GLY A 70 4.98 18.03 7.12
C GLY A 70 5.61 17.30 5.91
N LYS A 71 6.92 17.13 5.96
CA LYS A 71 7.73 16.58 4.86
C LYS A 71 7.32 15.18 4.39
N TRP A 72 6.68 14.39 5.24
CA TRP A 72 6.21 13.04 4.91
C TRP A 72 4.96 13.03 4.01
N LYS A 73 4.33 14.18 3.78
CA LYS A 73 3.35 14.37 2.70
C LYS A 73 4.00 14.30 1.32
N PHE A 74 5.27 14.68 1.21
CA PHE A 74 5.99 14.79 -0.05
C PHE A 74 7.05 13.69 -0.23
N CYS A 75 7.55 13.11 0.86
CA CYS A 75 8.55 12.03 0.89
C CYS A 75 9.69 12.27 -0.10
N LYS A 76 10.38 13.43 0.00
CA LYS A 76 11.56 13.71 -0.82
C LYS A 76 12.65 12.68 -0.53
N GLU A 77 13.48 12.35 -1.52
CA GLU A 77 14.54 11.35 -1.38
C GLU A 77 15.53 11.69 -0.26
N GLU A 78 15.89 12.97 -0.12
CA GLU A 78 16.76 13.45 0.95
C GLU A 78 16.16 13.23 2.35
N ASP A 79 14.84 13.39 2.50
CA ASP A 79 14.16 13.20 3.78
C ASP A 79 14.12 11.72 4.19
N ILE A 80 13.82 10.83 3.23
CA ILE A 80 13.83 9.37 3.49
C ILE A 80 15.25 8.90 3.78
N ARG A 81 16.25 9.31 2.98
CA ARG A 81 17.66 8.96 3.19
C ARG A 81 18.21 9.46 4.51
N ALA A 82 17.75 10.59 5.02
CA ALA A 82 18.15 11.09 6.35
C ALA A 82 17.76 10.14 7.48
N ILE A 83 16.71 9.30 7.29
CA ILE A 83 16.24 8.30 8.26
C ILE A 83 16.91 6.94 8.03
N VAL A 84 16.86 6.42 6.80
CA VAL A 84 17.18 5.02 6.49
C VAL A 84 18.58 4.83 5.90
N GLY A 85 19.29 5.91 5.56
CA GLY A 85 20.54 5.83 4.79
C GLY A 85 20.31 5.20 3.41
N GLU A 86 21.11 4.22 3.05
CA GLU A 86 20.95 3.41 1.83
C GLU A 86 20.09 2.15 2.08
N ASN A 87 19.51 2.03 3.27
CA ASN A 87 18.65 0.92 3.71
C ASN A 87 19.27 -0.47 3.49
N ASP A 88 20.30 -0.78 4.26
CA ASP A 88 20.96 -2.10 4.24
C ASP A 88 20.17 -3.20 4.99
N THR A 89 18.89 -2.97 5.29
CA THR A 89 18.03 -3.89 6.03
C THR A 89 17.08 -4.66 5.12
N PRO A 90 16.47 -5.76 5.59
CA PRO A 90 15.45 -6.48 4.82
C PRO A 90 14.14 -5.71 4.66
N LEU A 91 13.88 -4.68 5.49
CA LEU A 91 12.67 -3.86 5.43
C LEU A 91 12.64 -3.05 4.14
N LYS A 92 11.61 -3.23 3.33
CA LYS A 92 11.42 -2.46 2.10
C LYS A 92 10.70 -1.14 2.37
N ILE A 93 11.16 -0.09 1.72
CA ILE A 93 10.59 1.25 1.83
C ILE A 93 9.48 1.46 0.80
N SER A 94 8.34 1.94 1.26
CA SER A 94 7.18 2.21 0.41
C SER A 94 6.70 3.65 0.53
N VAL A 95 6.11 4.16 -0.54
CA VAL A 95 5.40 5.45 -0.58
C VAL A 95 4.10 5.31 -1.37
N MET A 96 3.14 6.18 -1.08
CA MET A 96 1.87 6.22 -1.80
C MET A 96 1.86 7.36 -2.84
N ALA A 97 1.29 7.06 -4.01
CA ALA A 97 1.08 8.02 -5.10
C ALA A 97 -0.40 8.04 -5.48
N ASP A 98 -1.08 9.17 -5.22
CA ASP A 98 -2.49 9.32 -5.52
C ASP A 98 -2.71 9.76 -6.96
N VAL A 99 -3.58 9.06 -7.68
CA VAL A 99 -4.02 9.47 -9.02
C VAL A 99 -4.64 10.87 -8.98
N GLY A 100 -4.10 11.76 -9.81
CA GLY A 100 -4.53 13.15 -9.89
C GLY A 100 -4.00 14.08 -8.78
N ARG A 101 -3.17 13.55 -7.86
CA ARG A 101 -2.56 14.30 -6.75
C ARG A 101 -1.05 14.09 -6.62
N THR A 102 -0.46 13.32 -7.53
CA THR A 102 0.98 13.08 -7.66
C THR A 102 1.41 13.45 -9.07
N ASN A 103 2.47 14.21 -9.23
CA ASN A 103 3.10 14.41 -10.52
C ASN A 103 4.16 13.32 -10.72
N MET A 104 3.75 12.19 -11.29
CA MET A 104 4.60 11.01 -11.40
C MET A 104 5.92 11.28 -12.12
N LYS A 105 5.93 12.14 -13.14
CA LYS A 105 7.14 12.44 -13.94
C LYS A 105 8.16 13.29 -13.19
N ARG A 106 7.69 14.12 -12.26
CA ARG A 106 8.56 15.00 -11.44
C ARG A 106 8.96 14.35 -10.13
N ASP A 107 8.00 13.65 -9.48
CA ASP A 107 8.13 13.29 -8.07
C ASP A 107 8.52 11.82 -7.87
N ILE A 108 8.52 11.01 -8.95
CA ILE A 108 8.92 9.59 -8.91
C ILE A 108 10.11 9.39 -9.85
N PRO A 109 11.36 9.49 -9.34
CA PRO A 109 12.58 9.26 -10.11
C PRO A 109 12.74 7.77 -10.47
N PRO A 110 13.69 7.40 -11.33
CA PRO A 110 14.07 6.00 -11.52
C PRO A 110 14.48 5.32 -10.21
N LYS A 111 14.15 4.04 -10.03
CA LYS A 111 14.51 3.25 -8.83
C LYS A 111 16.01 3.29 -8.52
N SER A 112 16.85 3.37 -9.55
CA SER A 112 18.31 3.47 -9.39
C SER A 112 18.78 4.73 -8.65
N GLU A 113 17.93 5.73 -8.54
CA GLU A 113 18.19 7.00 -7.86
C GLU A 113 17.46 7.10 -6.51
N SER A 114 16.68 6.09 -6.13
CA SER A 114 15.79 6.10 -4.98
C SER A 114 16.07 4.95 -4.01
N VAL A 115 15.92 5.24 -2.71
CA VAL A 115 15.89 4.20 -1.65
C VAL A 115 14.51 3.56 -1.51
N VAL A 116 13.48 4.13 -2.14
CA VAL A 116 12.12 3.56 -2.16
C VAL A 116 12.09 2.30 -3.01
N ASP A 117 11.48 1.22 -2.50
CA ASP A 117 11.35 -0.07 -3.18
C ASP A 117 10.01 -0.23 -3.87
N MET A 118 8.95 0.29 -3.25
CA MET A 118 7.58 0.11 -3.69
C MET A 118 6.84 1.44 -3.80
N VAL A 119 6.10 1.59 -4.90
CA VAL A 119 5.11 2.67 -5.07
C VAL A 119 3.71 2.08 -5.02
N ARG A 120 2.89 2.57 -4.09
CA ARG A 120 1.49 2.18 -3.96
C ARG A 120 0.60 3.23 -4.63
N VAL A 121 0.04 2.88 -5.78
CA VAL A 121 -0.85 3.76 -6.53
C VAL A 121 -2.25 3.72 -5.91
N ALA A 122 -2.72 4.84 -5.38
CA ALA A 122 -4.06 4.96 -4.84
C ALA A 122 -5.01 5.56 -5.88
N THR A 123 -6.18 4.93 -6.03
CA THR A 123 -7.19 5.32 -7.02
C THR A 123 -8.59 5.08 -6.50
N TYR A 124 -9.57 5.74 -7.11
CA TYR A 124 -10.97 5.41 -6.96
C TYR A 124 -11.47 4.62 -8.16
N ILE A 125 -12.63 4.00 -8.01
CA ILE A 125 -13.22 3.14 -9.05
C ILE A 125 -13.40 3.86 -10.40
N ASN A 126 -13.64 5.16 -10.39
CA ASN A 126 -13.86 5.98 -11.58
C ASN A 126 -12.57 6.50 -12.24
N THR A 127 -11.38 6.22 -11.69
CA THR A 127 -10.09 6.70 -12.21
C THR A 127 -9.13 5.56 -12.59
N ILE A 128 -9.65 4.36 -12.82
CA ILE A 128 -8.86 3.15 -13.14
C ILE A 128 -7.92 3.32 -14.35
N PRO A 129 -8.31 3.94 -15.48
CA PRO A 129 -7.37 4.12 -16.59
C PRO A 129 -6.14 4.93 -16.23
N ALA A 130 -6.28 6.00 -15.43
CA ALA A 130 -5.16 6.80 -14.97
C ALA A 130 -4.30 6.05 -13.93
N ALA A 131 -4.91 5.17 -13.12
CA ALA A 131 -4.17 4.30 -12.22
C ALA A 131 -3.31 3.28 -12.97
N ILE A 132 -3.81 2.73 -14.08
CA ILE A 132 -3.05 1.83 -14.95
C ILE A 132 -1.85 2.56 -15.54
N GLU A 133 -2.04 3.79 -16.06
CA GLU A 133 -0.95 4.60 -16.60
C GLU A 133 0.13 4.86 -15.53
N MET A 134 -0.26 5.30 -14.34
CA MET A 134 0.68 5.57 -13.23
C MET A 134 1.39 4.29 -12.77
N ALA A 135 0.67 3.18 -12.63
CA ALA A 135 1.26 1.89 -12.23
C ALA A 135 2.28 1.39 -13.25
N ASN A 136 1.97 1.52 -14.54
CA ASN A 136 2.87 1.13 -15.62
C ASN A 136 4.11 2.02 -15.66
N TYR A 137 3.94 3.34 -15.47
CA TYR A 137 5.07 4.26 -15.34
C TYR A 137 5.99 3.87 -14.17
N CYS A 138 5.44 3.67 -12.96
CA CYS A 138 6.25 3.29 -11.80
C CYS A 138 6.98 1.95 -11.99
N SER A 139 6.30 0.97 -12.61
CA SER A 139 6.93 -0.32 -12.94
C SER A 139 8.06 -0.16 -13.97
N ASP A 140 7.88 0.70 -14.99
CA ASP A 140 8.91 0.98 -15.99
C ASP A 140 10.11 1.74 -15.40
N MET A 141 9.89 2.50 -14.30
CA MET A 141 10.97 3.11 -13.51
C MET A 141 11.69 2.09 -12.60
N GLY A 142 11.24 0.85 -12.53
CA GLY A 142 11.88 -0.25 -11.79
C GLY A 142 11.35 -0.51 -10.38
N TYR A 143 10.26 0.12 -9.99
CA TYR A 143 9.64 -0.09 -8.68
C TYR A 143 8.77 -1.35 -8.63
N GLU A 144 8.68 -1.94 -7.44
CA GLU A 144 7.55 -2.80 -7.08
C GLU A 144 6.29 -1.93 -6.98
N VAL A 145 5.17 -2.39 -7.56
CA VAL A 145 3.97 -1.54 -7.67
C VAL A 145 2.74 -2.26 -7.17
N THR A 146 1.93 -1.55 -6.40
CA THR A 146 0.58 -1.98 -6.03
C THR A 146 -0.46 -0.98 -6.53
N VAL A 147 -1.71 -1.44 -6.75
CA VAL A 147 -2.84 -0.55 -6.98
C VAL A 147 -3.87 -0.75 -5.88
N ASN A 148 -4.25 0.34 -5.23
CA ASN A 148 -5.15 0.39 -4.10
C ASN A 148 -6.47 1.05 -4.54
N ILE A 149 -7.54 0.25 -4.70
CA ILE A 149 -8.87 0.79 -5.00
C ILE A 149 -9.49 1.25 -3.69
N MET A 150 -9.48 2.56 -3.47
CA MET A 150 -10.02 3.17 -2.26
C MET A 150 -11.55 3.19 -2.23
N ALA A 151 -12.12 3.28 -1.03
CA ALA A 151 -13.55 3.40 -0.79
C ALA A 151 -14.39 2.29 -1.45
N ILE A 152 -13.87 1.07 -1.44
CA ILE A 152 -14.46 -0.06 -2.19
C ILE A 152 -15.89 -0.38 -1.77
N SER A 153 -16.29 -0.07 -0.53
CA SER A 153 -17.64 -0.27 -0.01
C SER A 153 -18.71 0.59 -0.71
N THR A 154 -18.30 1.61 -1.48
CA THR A 154 -19.22 2.48 -2.25
C THR A 154 -19.34 2.09 -3.73
N ALA A 155 -18.52 1.14 -4.20
CA ALA A 155 -18.53 0.72 -5.60
C ALA A 155 -19.73 -0.19 -5.94
N GLY A 156 -20.27 -0.01 -7.15
CA GLY A 156 -21.22 -0.96 -7.72
C GLY A 156 -20.54 -2.28 -8.08
N GLU A 157 -21.27 -3.40 -7.95
CA GLU A 157 -20.68 -4.73 -8.18
C GLU A 157 -20.14 -4.92 -9.60
N ASN A 158 -20.91 -4.55 -10.62
CA ASN A 158 -20.49 -4.63 -12.02
C ASN A 158 -19.34 -3.67 -12.34
N GLU A 159 -19.33 -2.50 -11.70
CA GLU A 159 -18.25 -1.51 -11.84
C GLU A 159 -16.95 -2.04 -11.27
N LEU A 160 -17.03 -2.68 -10.11
CA LEU A 160 -15.87 -3.34 -9.50
C LEU A 160 -15.33 -4.48 -10.38
N ASP A 161 -16.19 -5.33 -10.93
CA ASP A 161 -15.78 -6.42 -11.81
C ASP A 161 -15.00 -5.91 -13.03
N LEU A 162 -15.51 -4.87 -13.68
CA LEU A 162 -14.83 -4.23 -14.81
C LEU A 162 -13.49 -3.59 -14.38
N ALA A 163 -13.46 -2.91 -13.25
CA ALA A 163 -12.26 -2.27 -12.73
C ALA A 163 -11.16 -3.29 -12.43
N LEU A 164 -11.49 -4.38 -11.77
CA LEU A 164 -10.55 -5.47 -11.45
C LEU A 164 -10.01 -6.14 -12.72
N GLU A 165 -10.87 -6.44 -13.68
CA GLU A 165 -10.46 -7.04 -14.96
C GLU A 165 -9.51 -6.10 -15.73
N LEU A 166 -9.81 -4.80 -15.80
CA LEU A 166 -8.94 -3.81 -16.45
C LEU A 166 -7.59 -3.68 -15.74
N LEU A 167 -7.59 -3.52 -14.41
CA LEU A 167 -6.35 -3.42 -13.64
C LEU A 167 -5.50 -4.68 -13.77
N ALA A 168 -6.11 -5.85 -13.62
CA ALA A 168 -5.38 -7.10 -13.66
C ALA A 168 -4.78 -7.37 -15.05
N SER A 169 -5.53 -7.09 -16.12
CA SER A 169 -5.11 -7.37 -17.48
C SER A 169 -4.14 -6.33 -18.09
N GLN A 170 -4.23 -5.05 -17.67
CA GLN A 170 -3.53 -3.96 -18.35
C GLN A 170 -2.46 -3.28 -17.52
N SER A 171 -2.48 -3.44 -16.16
CA SER A 171 -1.43 -2.86 -15.34
C SER A 171 -0.26 -3.81 -15.14
N LYS A 172 0.95 -3.25 -14.99
CA LYS A 172 2.17 -3.96 -14.58
C LYS A 172 2.30 -4.12 -13.06
N ALA A 173 1.32 -3.67 -12.28
CA ALA A 173 1.31 -3.84 -10.83
C ALA A 173 1.34 -5.32 -10.45
N GLN A 174 2.09 -5.66 -9.42
CA GLN A 174 2.18 -7.03 -8.89
C GLN A 174 1.02 -7.35 -7.93
N TYR A 175 0.48 -6.31 -7.27
CA TYR A 175 -0.57 -6.49 -6.25
C TYR A 175 -1.75 -5.55 -6.50
N ILE A 176 -2.96 -6.06 -6.23
CA ILE A 176 -4.18 -5.26 -6.20
C ILE A 176 -4.74 -5.32 -4.77
N TYR A 177 -4.95 -4.14 -4.17
CA TYR A 177 -5.40 -4.03 -2.78
C TYR A 177 -6.91 -3.80 -2.69
N LEU A 178 -7.56 -4.60 -1.84
CA LEU A 178 -8.88 -4.35 -1.30
C LEU A 178 -8.73 -3.34 -0.17
N VAL A 179 -9.35 -2.15 -0.30
CA VAL A 179 -9.23 -1.08 0.70
C VAL A 179 -10.59 -0.73 1.29
N ASP A 180 -10.81 -1.09 2.56
CA ASP A 180 -11.95 -0.64 3.35
C ASP A 180 -11.66 0.72 3.96
N SER A 181 -11.75 1.78 3.15
CA SER A 181 -11.41 3.16 3.56
C SER A 181 -12.27 3.69 4.68
N TYR A 182 -13.49 3.20 4.82
CA TYR A 182 -14.43 3.66 5.84
C TYR A 182 -14.50 2.75 7.07
N GLY A 183 -13.78 1.61 7.04
CA GLY A 183 -13.85 0.62 8.12
C GLY A 183 -15.28 0.13 8.34
N SER A 184 -16.05 -0.03 7.27
CA SER A 184 -17.48 -0.30 7.29
C SER A 184 -17.85 -1.73 6.88
N LEU A 185 -16.88 -2.52 6.41
CA LEU A 185 -17.11 -3.90 5.98
C LEU A 185 -17.17 -4.86 7.17
N TYR A 186 -18.12 -5.78 7.10
CA TYR A 186 -18.19 -6.94 7.99
C TYR A 186 -17.41 -8.13 7.41
N PRO A 187 -17.02 -9.12 8.22
CA PRO A 187 -16.19 -10.24 7.76
C PRO A 187 -16.76 -11.02 6.56
N GLU A 188 -18.07 -11.21 6.49
CA GLU A 188 -18.71 -11.89 5.34
C GLU A 188 -18.60 -11.10 4.04
N GLN A 189 -18.62 -9.75 4.14
CA GLN A 189 -18.42 -8.88 2.98
C GLN A 189 -16.95 -8.92 2.53
N VAL A 190 -16.01 -8.92 3.49
CA VAL A 190 -14.58 -9.07 3.21
C VAL A 190 -14.31 -10.40 2.51
N ARG A 191 -14.87 -11.53 2.99
CA ARG A 191 -14.73 -12.83 2.31
C ARG A 191 -15.19 -12.78 0.85
N ARG A 192 -16.39 -12.24 0.60
CA ARG A 192 -16.94 -12.14 -0.75
C ARG A 192 -16.05 -11.29 -1.67
N LEU A 193 -15.58 -10.14 -1.17
CA LEU A 193 -14.70 -9.27 -1.93
C LEU A 193 -13.32 -9.90 -2.14
N ALA A 194 -12.71 -10.48 -1.11
CA ALA A 194 -11.42 -11.16 -1.22
C ALA A 194 -11.46 -12.30 -2.24
N ASP A 195 -12.49 -13.15 -2.23
CA ASP A 195 -12.70 -14.20 -3.23
C ASP A 195 -12.73 -13.63 -4.66
N LYS A 196 -13.45 -12.51 -4.87
CA LYS A 196 -13.53 -11.83 -6.16
C LYS A 196 -12.16 -11.32 -6.61
N TYR A 197 -11.43 -10.63 -5.72
CA TYR A 197 -10.08 -10.10 -5.99
C TYR A 197 -9.10 -11.22 -6.31
N ILE A 198 -9.08 -12.29 -5.52
CA ILE A 198 -8.18 -13.43 -5.68
C ILE A 198 -8.41 -14.11 -7.05
N LYS A 199 -9.66 -14.43 -7.39
CA LYS A 199 -9.99 -15.06 -8.68
C LYS A 199 -9.51 -14.27 -9.89
N ILE A 200 -9.68 -12.95 -9.85
CA ILE A 200 -9.20 -12.08 -10.94
C ILE A 200 -7.67 -11.96 -10.91
N ALA A 201 -7.08 -11.76 -9.76
CA ALA A 201 -5.63 -11.63 -9.64
C ALA A 201 -4.89 -12.88 -10.11
N GLU A 202 -5.33 -14.07 -9.70
CA GLU A 202 -4.75 -15.37 -10.13
C GLU A 202 -4.79 -15.55 -11.64
N LYS A 203 -5.90 -15.19 -12.29
CA LYS A 203 -6.04 -15.24 -13.76
C LYS A 203 -4.91 -14.52 -14.51
N TYR A 204 -4.36 -13.46 -13.88
CA TYR A 204 -3.33 -12.62 -14.47
C TYR A 204 -1.97 -12.68 -13.75
N GLY A 205 -1.78 -13.68 -12.88
CA GLY A 205 -0.52 -13.90 -12.15
C GLY A 205 -0.18 -12.77 -11.17
N LYS A 206 -1.20 -12.15 -10.56
CA LYS A 206 -1.05 -11.09 -9.56
C LYS A 206 -1.40 -11.60 -8.16
N SER A 207 -0.98 -10.86 -7.16
CA SER A 207 -1.33 -11.10 -5.75
C SER A 207 -2.32 -10.06 -5.23
N VAL A 208 -2.96 -10.38 -4.10
CA VAL A 208 -3.95 -9.51 -3.46
C VAL A 208 -3.43 -9.04 -2.11
N GLY A 209 -3.67 -7.79 -1.79
CA GLY A 209 -3.49 -7.24 -0.46
C GLY A 209 -4.79 -6.74 0.14
N ILE A 210 -4.82 -6.57 1.44
CA ILE A 210 -5.91 -5.91 2.16
C ILE A 210 -5.39 -4.74 2.97
N HIS A 211 -6.15 -3.65 3.00
CA HIS A 211 -5.97 -2.52 3.91
C HIS A 211 -7.32 -2.17 4.53
N ALA A 212 -7.47 -2.41 5.83
CA ALA A 212 -8.73 -2.23 6.54
C ALA A 212 -8.61 -1.16 7.62
N HIS A 213 -9.58 -0.24 7.68
CA HIS A 213 -9.71 0.74 8.74
C HIS A 213 -10.57 0.24 9.90
N ASN A 214 -10.37 0.83 11.08
CA ASN A 214 -10.87 0.29 12.35
C ASN A 214 -12.08 1.04 12.93
N ASN A 215 -12.87 1.72 12.10
CA ASN A 215 -13.99 2.52 12.56
C ASN A 215 -15.05 1.71 13.33
N GLN A 216 -15.25 0.45 12.97
CA GLN A 216 -16.13 -0.49 13.68
C GLN A 216 -15.37 -1.49 14.58
N GLN A 217 -14.06 -1.26 14.81
CA GLN A 217 -13.17 -2.15 15.57
C GLN A 217 -13.04 -3.56 14.92
N LEU A 218 -13.21 -3.66 13.61
CA LEU A 218 -13.15 -4.92 12.87
C LEU A 218 -11.91 -5.06 11.97
N ALA A 219 -11.03 -4.05 11.88
CA ALA A 219 -9.90 -4.08 10.95
C ALA A 219 -9.01 -5.32 11.12
N PHE A 220 -8.66 -5.65 12.36
CA PHE A 220 -7.83 -6.82 12.65
C PHE A 220 -8.53 -8.13 12.25
N ALA A 221 -9.80 -8.30 12.63
CA ALA A 221 -10.58 -9.48 12.27
C ALA A 221 -10.75 -9.61 10.75
N ASN A 222 -11.06 -8.51 10.06
CA ASN A 222 -11.21 -8.46 8.61
C ASN A 222 -9.91 -8.78 7.88
N THR A 223 -8.77 -8.31 8.40
CA THR A 223 -7.44 -8.61 7.83
C THR A 223 -7.13 -10.10 7.95
N ILE A 224 -7.35 -10.70 9.15
CA ILE A 224 -7.18 -12.15 9.34
C ILE A 224 -8.10 -12.94 8.40
N GLU A 225 -9.37 -12.54 8.31
CA GLU A 225 -10.35 -13.20 7.45
C GLU A 225 -9.90 -13.24 5.97
N ALA A 226 -9.41 -12.10 5.45
CA ALA A 226 -8.87 -12.04 4.10
C ALA A 226 -7.62 -12.91 3.92
N CYS A 227 -6.71 -12.91 4.90
CA CYS A 227 -5.50 -13.76 4.88
C CYS A 227 -5.81 -15.26 4.89
N LEU A 228 -6.93 -15.68 5.50
CA LEU A 228 -7.36 -17.08 5.50
C LEU A 228 -7.95 -17.53 4.16
N MET A 229 -8.36 -16.61 3.30
CA MET A 229 -8.90 -16.91 1.97
C MET A 229 -7.82 -17.32 0.96
N GLN A 230 -6.58 -16.90 1.13
CA GLN A 230 -5.44 -17.35 0.33
C GLN A 230 -4.95 -18.72 0.85
N GLN A 231 -5.26 -19.79 0.14
CA GLN A 231 -4.75 -21.14 0.41
C GLN A 231 -3.71 -21.55 -0.62
#